data_9ac1051b3bdd80a10de10d80cd68a470
#
_entry.id   9ac1051b3bdd80a10de10d80cd68a470
#
_cell.length_a   1.000
_cell.length_b   1.000
_cell.length_c   1.000
_cell.angle_alpha   90.00
_cell.angle_beta   90.00
_cell.angle_gamma   90.00
#
_symmetry.space_group_name_H-M   'P 1'
#
loop_
_entity.id
_entity.type
_entity.pdbx_description
1 polymer ?
#
loop_
_entity_poly.entity_id
_entity_poly.type
_entity_poly.pdbx_seq_one_letter_code
_entity_poly.pdbx_strand_id
1 'polypeptide(L)'
;MNKSMIRYLLSKLLLIEAILLLVPVSVATYYRESSQVFTALFTTIGILVLLGGLGVLRKPKNQRIYAKEGVLIVALCWILWSFFGGLPFVFSGQIPSVIDAFFEISSGFTTTGATILNDVSVLSRSLLFWRSFTHLIGGMGVLVFALAIMDNAKNSHLEVMKAEVPGPVFGKVVSKLKNTAQILYLLYLGLFSLFVIIYYIAGMPLFDSFVIAMGTAGTGGFTVYNDGIAHYGSSLITYLVSFGVLVFGVNFNLYYFLMLRRVKAFFGDEELRAYVIIVLVSTGLITLNTLHLYKGVSKSFEMALFQVSNIITTTGFGYGDITNWPLFSQFILLFLMAIGGSAGSTAGGLKVIRGLILTKIAKNQILSILSPHRVLTLHVNKTVIDKDTQHKILKYFAIYMMIILSLIFIVSLDSNDFLVVTSAVFSCFNNIGPILGTTSSFAIFSPISKILLSFAMIAGRLEIYPILLLFMKRTWSKR
;
A
#
# COMPACT_ATOMS: atom_id res chain seq x y z
N MET A 1 28.30 -11.33 -3.48
CA MET A 1 26.93 -11.18 -4.01
C MET A 1 26.63 -12.27 -5.02
N ASN A 2 25.53 -13.01 -4.85
CA ASN A 2 25.11 -14.11 -5.73
C ASN A 2 24.21 -13.61 -6.87
N LYS A 3 24.83 -12.97 -7.89
CA LYS A 3 24.11 -12.40 -9.03
C LYS A 3 23.29 -13.44 -9.81
N SER A 4 23.78 -14.70 -9.90
CA SER A 4 23.07 -15.78 -10.60
C SER A 4 21.77 -16.17 -9.90
N MET A 5 21.75 -16.14 -8.57
CA MET A 5 20.55 -16.44 -7.80
C MET A 5 19.53 -15.28 -7.83
N ILE A 6 20.00 -14.02 -7.79
CA ILE A 6 19.15 -12.84 -7.98
C ILE A 6 18.45 -12.92 -9.33
N ARG A 7 19.20 -13.12 -10.43
CA ARG A 7 18.61 -13.26 -11.77
C ARG A 7 17.58 -14.40 -11.82
N TYR A 8 17.92 -15.57 -11.30
CA TYR A 8 17.06 -16.75 -11.33
C TYR A 8 15.72 -16.49 -10.60
N LEU A 9 15.74 -15.82 -9.43
CA LEU A 9 14.53 -15.51 -8.69
C LEU A 9 13.70 -14.42 -9.36
N LEU A 10 14.33 -13.36 -9.84
CA LEU A 10 13.62 -12.31 -10.59
C LEU A 10 12.96 -12.89 -11.85
N SER A 11 13.64 -13.79 -12.56
CA SER A 11 13.05 -14.46 -13.71
C SER A 11 11.84 -15.32 -13.37
N LYS A 12 11.84 -16.02 -12.23
CA LYS A 12 10.66 -16.74 -11.75
C LYS A 12 9.50 -15.78 -11.41
N LEU A 13 9.82 -14.63 -10.83
CA LEU A 13 8.82 -13.62 -10.50
C LEU A 13 8.18 -13.03 -11.77
N LEU A 14 8.95 -12.83 -12.85
CA LEU A 14 8.39 -12.42 -14.14
C LEU A 14 7.46 -13.47 -14.74
N LEU A 15 7.77 -14.77 -14.60
CA LEU A 15 6.86 -15.84 -15.04
C LEU A 15 5.56 -15.86 -14.22
N ILE A 16 5.62 -15.56 -12.94
CA ILE A 16 4.41 -15.43 -12.10
C ILE A 16 3.57 -14.25 -12.59
N GLU A 17 4.17 -13.10 -12.88
CA GLU A 17 3.46 -11.93 -13.43
C GLU A 17 2.79 -12.28 -14.79
N ALA A 18 3.47 -13.04 -15.65
CA ALA A 18 2.88 -13.53 -16.91
C ALA A 18 1.63 -14.39 -16.68
N ILE A 19 1.64 -15.25 -15.65
CA ILE A 19 0.47 -16.07 -15.28
C ILE A 19 -0.66 -15.17 -14.75
N LEU A 20 -0.35 -14.17 -13.92
CA LEU A 20 -1.35 -13.24 -13.38
C LEU A 20 -2.03 -12.41 -14.48
N LEU A 21 -1.30 -12.05 -15.54
CA LEU A 21 -1.87 -11.37 -16.70
C LEU A 21 -2.88 -12.22 -17.51
N LEU A 22 -2.95 -13.53 -17.29
CA LEU A 22 -4.02 -14.35 -17.88
C LEU A 22 -5.39 -14.02 -17.29
N VAL A 23 -5.46 -13.47 -16.08
CA VAL A 23 -6.74 -13.07 -15.46
C VAL A 23 -7.38 -11.91 -16.23
N PRO A 24 -6.72 -10.76 -16.50
CA PRO A 24 -7.31 -9.74 -17.36
C PRO A 24 -7.58 -10.21 -18.79
N VAL A 25 -6.83 -11.19 -19.34
CA VAL A 25 -7.18 -11.82 -20.64
C VAL A 25 -8.56 -12.48 -20.56
N SER A 26 -8.87 -13.19 -19.49
CA SER A 26 -10.20 -13.79 -19.30
C SER A 26 -11.31 -12.74 -19.19
N VAL A 27 -11.03 -11.60 -18.54
CA VAL A 27 -11.96 -10.46 -18.49
C VAL A 27 -12.16 -9.85 -19.89
N ALA A 28 -11.09 -9.63 -20.66
CA ALA A 28 -11.17 -9.14 -22.04
C ALA A 28 -12.02 -10.08 -22.92
N THR A 29 -11.86 -11.39 -22.74
CA THR A 29 -12.64 -12.40 -23.45
C THR A 29 -14.14 -12.32 -23.10
N TYR A 30 -14.45 -12.21 -21.81
CA TYR A 30 -15.84 -12.10 -21.35
C TYR A 30 -16.53 -10.86 -21.89
N TYR A 31 -15.85 -9.70 -21.89
CA TYR A 31 -16.40 -8.43 -22.40
C TYR A 31 -16.21 -8.24 -23.92
N ARG A 32 -15.63 -9.21 -24.63
CA ARG A 32 -15.41 -9.15 -26.09
C ARG A 32 -14.69 -7.86 -26.52
N GLU A 33 -13.60 -7.54 -25.82
CA GLU A 33 -12.84 -6.32 -26.09
C GLU A 33 -12.13 -6.35 -27.46
N SER A 34 -11.58 -5.21 -27.85
CA SER A 34 -10.91 -5.06 -29.16
C SER A 34 -9.66 -5.95 -29.28
N SER A 35 -9.33 -6.34 -30.52
CA SER A 35 -8.11 -7.11 -30.82
C SER A 35 -6.83 -6.40 -30.37
N GLN A 36 -6.84 -5.08 -30.33
CA GLN A 36 -5.71 -4.29 -29.85
C GLN A 36 -5.37 -4.57 -28.39
N VAL A 37 -6.39 -4.69 -27.51
CA VAL A 37 -6.21 -5.03 -26.08
C VAL A 37 -5.67 -6.45 -25.94
N PHE A 38 -6.20 -7.42 -26.70
CA PHE A 38 -5.65 -8.78 -26.71
C PHE A 38 -4.20 -8.82 -27.16
N THR A 39 -3.88 -8.11 -28.26
CA THR A 39 -2.50 -8.03 -28.75
C THR A 39 -1.57 -7.44 -27.69
N ALA A 40 -1.99 -6.37 -27.00
CA ALA A 40 -1.21 -5.74 -25.93
C ALA A 40 -0.94 -6.70 -24.76
N LEU A 41 -1.98 -7.41 -24.29
CA LEU A 41 -1.85 -8.38 -23.20
C LEU A 41 -0.95 -9.56 -23.60
N PHE A 42 -1.17 -10.19 -24.76
CA PHE A 42 -0.38 -11.34 -25.21
C PHE A 42 1.06 -10.96 -25.54
N THR A 43 1.31 -9.78 -26.10
CA THR A 43 2.68 -9.29 -26.35
C THR A 43 3.42 -9.12 -25.03
N THR A 44 2.79 -8.54 -24.02
CA THR A 44 3.39 -8.41 -22.68
C THR A 44 3.67 -9.77 -22.05
N ILE A 45 2.71 -10.69 -22.09
CA ILE A 45 2.89 -12.06 -21.61
C ILE A 45 4.06 -12.74 -22.35
N GLY A 46 4.14 -12.60 -23.67
CA GLY A 46 5.22 -13.14 -24.49
C GLY A 46 6.60 -12.62 -24.06
N ILE A 47 6.73 -11.31 -23.82
CA ILE A 47 7.97 -10.68 -23.33
C ILE A 47 8.35 -11.26 -21.95
N LEU A 48 7.40 -11.34 -21.02
CA LEU A 48 7.62 -11.86 -19.67
C LEU A 48 8.03 -13.34 -19.68
N VAL A 49 7.37 -14.17 -20.51
CA VAL A 49 7.71 -15.60 -20.69
C VAL A 49 9.09 -15.77 -21.32
N LEU A 50 9.43 -14.96 -22.31
CA LEU A 50 10.75 -15.00 -22.95
C LEU A 50 11.86 -14.63 -21.97
N LEU A 51 11.74 -13.47 -21.29
CA LEU A 51 12.75 -13.00 -20.34
C LEU A 51 12.83 -13.91 -19.10
N GLY A 52 11.68 -14.29 -18.56
CA GLY A 52 11.58 -15.18 -17.41
C GLY A 52 12.10 -16.59 -17.73
N GLY A 53 11.70 -17.15 -18.88
CA GLY A 53 12.14 -18.45 -19.37
C GLY A 53 13.64 -18.52 -19.54
N LEU A 54 14.23 -17.58 -20.28
CA LEU A 54 15.70 -17.52 -20.51
C LEU A 54 16.48 -17.42 -19.19
N GLY A 55 15.96 -16.68 -18.19
CA GLY A 55 16.63 -16.54 -16.92
C GLY A 55 16.55 -17.78 -16.03
N VAL A 56 15.48 -18.58 -16.14
CA VAL A 56 15.28 -19.82 -15.35
C VAL A 56 16.05 -21.00 -15.94
N LEU A 57 16.35 -21.05 -17.24
CA LEU A 57 17.09 -22.14 -17.88
C LEU A 57 18.45 -22.45 -17.20
N ARG A 58 19.12 -21.42 -16.71
CA ARG A 58 20.43 -21.57 -16.02
C ARG A 58 20.26 -21.55 -14.51
N LYS A 59 19.98 -22.70 -13.91
CA LYS A 59 19.92 -22.85 -12.44
C LYS A 59 21.27 -22.49 -11.80
N PRO A 60 21.27 -21.66 -10.74
CA PRO A 60 22.50 -21.30 -10.04
C PRO A 60 23.06 -22.50 -9.25
N LYS A 61 24.39 -22.74 -9.34
CA LYS A 61 25.07 -23.76 -8.55
C LYS A 61 24.98 -23.48 -7.05
N ASN A 62 25.13 -22.21 -6.64
CA ASN A 62 24.96 -21.75 -5.28
C ASN A 62 23.56 -21.15 -5.10
N GLN A 63 22.74 -21.76 -4.25
CA GLN A 63 21.35 -21.33 -3.95
C GLN A 63 21.24 -20.56 -2.64
N ARG A 64 22.35 -20.23 -1.97
CA ARG A 64 22.31 -19.45 -0.71
C ARG A 64 22.00 -17.99 -1.02
N ILE A 65 21.07 -17.43 -0.23
CA ILE A 65 20.67 -16.02 -0.25
C ILE A 65 20.98 -15.45 1.13
N TYR A 66 21.66 -14.32 1.17
CA TYR A 66 21.89 -13.55 2.40
C TYR A 66 20.92 -12.36 2.45
N ALA A 67 20.79 -11.73 3.59
CA ALA A 67 19.91 -10.57 3.79
C ALA A 67 20.10 -9.47 2.74
N LYS A 68 21.34 -9.23 2.32
CA LYS A 68 21.69 -8.25 1.29
C LYS A 68 21.06 -8.58 -0.08
N GLU A 69 21.16 -9.84 -0.53
CA GLU A 69 20.54 -10.28 -1.78
C GLU A 69 19.01 -10.29 -1.67
N GLY A 70 18.47 -10.66 -0.49
CA GLY A 70 17.03 -10.62 -0.23
C GLY A 70 16.45 -9.22 -0.46
N VAL A 71 17.04 -8.22 0.17
CA VAL A 71 16.64 -6.81 0.04
C VAL A 71 16.70 -6.32 -1.40
N LEU A 72 17.77 -6.69 -2.16
CA LEU A 72 17.89 -6.33 -3.58
C LEU A 72 16.82 -6.99 -4.45
N ILE A 73 16.52 -8.29 -4.20
CA ILE A 73 15.47 -9.01 -4.94
C ILE A 73 14.13 -8.34 -4.74
N VAL A 74 13.80 -7.96 -3.49
CA VAL A 74 12.57 -7.22 -3.17
C VAL A 74 12.48 -5.94 -3.97
N ALA A 75 13.46 -5.05 -3.84
CA ALA A 75 13.43 -3.74 -4.50
C ALA A 75 13.35 -3.85 -6.04
N LEU A 76 14.16 -4.75 -6.63
CA LEU A 76 14.15 -4.97 -8.07
C LEU A 76 12.85 -5.62 -8.56
N CYS A 77 12.25 -6.52 -7.78
CA CYS A 77 10.98 -7.13 -8.11
C CYS A 77 9.88 -6.08 -8.28
N TRP A 78 9.73 -5.19 -7.31
CA TRP A 78 8.71 -4.13 -7.35
C TRP A 78 8.90 -3.20 -8.55
N ILE A 79 10.15 -2.82 -8.87
CA ILE A 79 10.45 -2.00 -10.05
C ILE A 79 10.11 -2.75 -11.36
N LEU A 80 10.52 -4.03 -11.47
CA LEU A 80 10.28 -4.82 -12.68
C LEU A 80 8.80 -5.10 -12.89
N TRP A 81 8.06 -5.49 -11.84
CA TRP A 81 6.63 -5.73 -11.92
C TRP A 81 5.86 -4.46 -12.27
N SER A 82 6.24 -3.31 -11.70
CA SER A 82 5.62 -2.03 -12.08
C SER A 82 5.91 -1.67 -13.55
N PHE A 83 7.11 -1.96 -14.03
CA PHE A 83 7.48 -1.68 -15.41
C PHE A 83 6.76 -2.59 -16.41
N PHE A 84 6.84 -3.90 -16.21
CA PHE A 84 6.23 -4.86 -17.15
C PHE A 84 4.71 -4.87 -17.05
N GLY A 85 4.14 -4.75 -15.87
CA GLY A 85 2.70 -4.62 -15.66
C GLY A 85 2.09 -3.36 -16.28
N GLY A 86 2.91 -2.33 -16.54
CA GLY A 86 2.52 -1.12 -17.27
C GLY A 86 2.45 -1.30 -18.79
N LEU A 87 3.18 -2.27 -19.37
CA LEU A 87 3.26 -2.45 -20.83
C LEU A 87 1.92 -2.70 -21.53
N PRO A 88 0.93 -3.42 -20.94
CA PRO A 88 -0.39 -3.55 -21.58
C PRO A 88 -1.07 -2.21 -21.86
N PHE A 89 -0.88 -1.21 -21.02
CA PHE A 89 -1.46 0.13 -21.20
C PHE A 89 -0.76 0.88 -22.34
N VAL A 90 0.57 0.73 -22.46
CA VAL A 90 1.35 1.34 -23.54
C VAL A 90 1.01 0.71 -24.89
N PHE A 91 1.02 -0.62 -24.97
CA PHE A 91 0.78 -1.34 -26.23
C PHE A 91 -0.68 -1.25 -26.69
N SER A 92 -1.64 -1.10 -25.78
CA SER A 92 -3.03 -0.82 -26.13
C SER A 92 -3.28 0.63 -26.55
N GLY A 93 -2.32 1.53 -26.33
CA GLY A 93 -2.46 2.96 -26.61
C GLY A 93 -3.35 3.71 -25.61
N GLN A 94 -3.85 3.05 -24.56
CA GLN A 94 -4.74 3.70 -23.56
C GLN A 94 -3.96 4.60 -22.59
N ILE A 95 -2.68 4.28 -22.30
CA ILE A 95 -1.70 5.17 -21.68
C ILE A 95 -0.41 5.08 -22.52
N PRO A 96 -0.26 5.94 -23.53
CA PRO A 96 0.85 5.80 -24.50
C PRO A 96 2.23 6.07 -23.91
N SER A 97 2.31 6.90 -22.86
CA SER A 97 3.56 7.25 -22.19
C SER A 97 4.03 6.11 -21.28
N VAL A 98 5.24 5.62 -21.50
CA VAL A 98 5.87 4.59 -20.66
C VAL A 98 6.05 5.07 -19.21
N ILE A 99 6.35 6.36 -19.01
CA ILE A 99 6.52 6.95 -17.67
C ILE A 99 5.18 6.98 -16.95
N ASP A 100 4.11 7.38 -17.64
CA ASP A 100 2.77 7.45 -17.06
C ASP A 100 2.23 6.04 -16.75
N ALA A 101 2.45 5.06 -17.63
CA ALA A 101 2.09 3.67 -17.39
C ALA A 101 2.89 3.06 -16.22
N PHE A 102 4.18 3.38 -16.10
CA PHE A 102 5.00 2.98 -14.96
C PHE A 102 4.50 3.59 -13.65
N PHE A 103 4.14 4.90 -13.66
CA PHE A 103 3.55 5.57 -12.50
C PHE A 103 2.24 4.89 -12.08
N GLU A 104 1.32 4.68 -13.03
CA GLU A 104 0.01 4.10 -12.78
C GLU A 104 0.10 2.70 -12.16
N ILE A 105 0.98 1.85 -12.69
CA ILE A 105 1.14 0.48 -12.20
C ILE A 105 2.05 0.38 -10.97
N SER A 106 3.01 1.30 -10.82
CA SER A 106 3.70 1.45 -9.52
C SER A 106 2.70 1.79 -8.43
N SER A 107 1.77 2.73 -8.69
CA SER A 107 0.66 3.04 -7.81
C SER A 107 -0.25 1.82 -7.56
N GLY A 108 -0.49 1.01 -8.59
CA GLY A 108 -1.25 -0.23 -8.49
C GLY A 108 -0.62 -1.23 -7.53
N PHE A 109 0.61 -1.67 -7.81
CA PHE A 109 1.28 -2.68 -6.98
C PHE A 109 1.61 -2.17 -5.58
N THR A 110 2.00 -0.91 -5.41
CA THR A 110 2.26 -0.33 -4.08
C THR A 110 0.98 0.00 -3.31
N THR A 111 -0.19 -0.28 -3.90
CA THR A 111 -1.49 0.00 -3.31
C THR A 111 -1.68 1.47 -2.93
N THR A 112 -1.15 2.37 -3.77
CA THR A 112 -1.22 3.80 -3.51
C THR A 112 -2.54 4.40 -4.01
N GLY A 113 -3.02 4.02 -5.21
CA GLY A 113 -4.24 4.60 -5.79
C GLY A 113 -4.06 5.97 -6.45
N ALA A 114 -2.84 6.51 -6.50
CA ALA A 114 -2.52 7.71 -7.25
C ALA A 114 -2.65 7.44 -8.75
N THR A 115 -3.32 8.34 -9.49
CA THR A 115 -3.58 8.14 -10.92
C THR A 115 -3.14 9.34 -11.75
N ILE A 116 -2.61 9.05 -12.94
CA ILE A 116 -2.34 10.07 -13.98
C ILE A 116 -3.56 10.29 -14.87
N LEU A 117 -4.59 9.46 -14.75
CA LEU A 117 -5.77 9.57 -15.58
C LEU A 117 -6.68 10.69 -15.07
N ASN A 118 -7.06 11.57 -15.97
CA ASN A 118 -8.12 12.55 -15.72
C ASN A 118 -9.51 11.92 -15.91
N ASP A 119 -9.59 10.91 -16.77
CA ASP A 119 -10.78 10.15 -17.03
C ASP A 119 -10.46 8.65 -17.09
N VAL A 120 -10.98 7.88 -16.14
CA VAL A 120 -10.77 6.44 -16.08
C VAL A 120 -11.62 5.66 -17.09
N SER A 121 -12.64 6.29 -17.67
CA SER A 121 -13.53 5.66 -18.66
C SER A 121 -12.84 5.35 -19.99
N VAL A 122 -11.67 5.93 -20.25
CA VAL A 122 -10.85 5.62 -21.44
C VAL A 122 -10.25 4.21 -21.40
N LEU A 123 -10.19 3.60 -20.21
CA LEU A 123 -9.63 2.27 -20.05
C LEU A 123 -10.67 1.18 -20.38
N SER A 124 -10.21 0.14 -21.06
CA SER A 124 -10.98 -1.09 -21.23
C SER A 124 -11.22 -1.79 -19.90
N ARG A 125 -12.29 -2.60 -19.78
CA ARG A 125 -12.63 -3.29 -18.52
C ARG A 125 -11.53 -4.24 -18.04
N SER A 126 -10.84 -4.90 -18.96
CA SER A 126 -9.71 -5.76 -18.62
C SER A 126 -8.53 -4.99 -18.02
N LEU A 127 -8.24 -3.79 -18.52
CA LEU A 127 -7.16 -2.94 -17.99
C LEU A 127 -7.60 -2.23 -16.68
N LEU A 128 -8.87 -1.83 -16.53
CA LEU A 128 -9.43 -1.40 -15.25
C LEU A 128 -9.35 -2.52 -14.20
N PHE A 129 -9.66 -3.76 -14.61
CA PHE A 129 -9.52 -4.92 -13.73
C PHE A 129 -8.06 -5.15 -13.35
N TRP A 130 -7.12 -5.16 -14.33
CA TRP A 130 -5.70 -5.35 -14.07
C TRP A 130 -5.16 -4.32 -13.08
N ARG A 131 -5.48 -3.05 -13.28
CA ARG A 131 -5.14 -1.93 -12.41
C ARG A 131 -5.56 -2.19 -10.95
N SER A 132 -6.79 -2.64 -10.72
CA SER A 132 -7.29 -2.96 -9.39
C SER A 132 -6.79 -4.31 -8.86
N PHE A 133 -6.53 -5.27 -9.74
CA PHE A 133 -5.97 -6.57 -9.37
C PHE A 133 -4.54 -6.44 -8.84
N THR A 134 -3.77 -5.45 -9.35
CA THR A 134 -2.45 -5.14 -8.77
C THR A 134 -2.55 -4.70 -7.30
N HIS A 135 -3.64 -4.02 -6.87
CA HIS A 135 -3.87 -3.73 -5.45
C HIS A 135 -4.07 -4.99 -4.62
N LEU A 136 -4.84 -5.95 -5.12
CA LEU A 136 -5.05 -7.21 -4.41
C LEU A 136 -3.74 -7.97 -4.20
N ILE A 137 -2.89 -8.01 -5.24
CA ILE A 137 -1.58 -8.66 -5.20
C ILE A 137 -0.63 -7.89 -4.28
N GLY A 138 -0.56 -6.57 -4.44
CA GLY A 138 0.33 -5.69 -3.69
C GLY A 138 0.00 -5.57 -2.21
N GLY A 139 -1.29 -5.73 -1.83
CA GLY A 139 -1.76 -5.57 -0.46
C GLY A 139 -1.08 -6.48 0.54
N MET A 140 -0.91 -7.75 0.22
CA MET A 140 -0.20 -8.72 1.06
C MET A 140 1.30 -8.84 0.76
N GLY A 141 1.80 -8.05 -0.19
CA GLY A 141 3.18 -8.10 -0.65
C GLY A 141 3.41 -9.16 -1.73
N VAL A 142 4.06 -8.70 -2.80
CA VAL A 142 4.33 -9.50 -4.01
C VAL A 142 5.15 -10.74 -3.69
N LEU A 143 6.10 -10.63 -2.76
CA LEU A 143 7.00 -11.73 -2.40
C LEU A 143 6.38 -12.72 -1.43
N VAL A 144 5.50 -12.28 -0.54
CA VAL A 144 4.73 -13.21 0.32
C VAL A 144 3.84 -14.08 -0.56
N PHE A 145 3.22 -13.51 -1.59
CA PHE A 145 2.47 -14.24 -2.60
C PHE A 145 3.36 -15.22 -3.39
N ALA A 146 4.51 -14.78 -3.90
CA ALA A 146 5.43 -15.63 -4.63
C ALA A 146 6.00 -16.78 -3.77
N LEU A 147 6.28 -16.52 -2.50
CA LEU A 147 6.78 -17.53 -1.56
C LEU A 147 5.70 -18.53 -1.12
N ALA A 148 4.43 -18.11 -1.08
CA ALA A 148 3.30 -19.01 -0.82
C ALA A 148 3.14 -20.04 -1.94
N ILE A 149 3.44 -19.67 -3.19
CA ILE A 149 3.35 -20.53 -4.38
C ILE A 149 4.61 -21.40 -4.57
N MET A 150 5.78 -20.92 -4.18
CA MET A 150 7.05 -21.65 -4.37
C MET A 150 7.20 -22.76 -3.34
N ASP A 151 7.13 -24.02 -3.79
CA ASP A 151 7.44 -25.19 -2.97
C ASP A 151 8.91 -25.24 -2.53
N ASN A 152 9.15 -25.70 -1.28
CA ASN A 152 10.48 -25.91 -0.69
C ASN A 152 11.32 -24.65 -0.44
N ALA A 153 10.75 -23.66 0.26
CA ALA A 153 11.55 -22.59 0.84
C ALA A 153 12.51 -23.13 1.91
N LYS A 154 13.76 -23.42 1.54
CA LYS A 154 14.87 -23.61 2.49
C LYS A 154 15.06 -22.32 3.29
N ASN A 155 15.69 -22.38 4.46
CA ASN A 155 15.92 -21.25 5.39
C ASN A 155 16.45 -19.95 4.73
N SER A 156 17.01 -20.03 3.52
CA SER A 156 17.49 -18.88 2.73
C SER A 156 16.39 -17.91 2.25
N HIS A 157 15.13 -18.35 2.14
CA HIS A 157 14.02 -17.49 1.71
C HIS A 157 13.43 -16.66 2.86
N LEU A 158 13.76 -16.99 4.11
CA LEU A 158 13.34 -16.24 5.30
C LEU A 158 13.86 -14.80 5.31
N GLU A 159 15.06 -14.55 4.79
CA GLU A 159 15.64 -13.22 4.74
C GLU A 159 14.94 -12.31 3.74
N VAL A 160 14.38 -12.89 2.66
CA VAL A 160 13.56 -12.17 1.69
C VAL A 160 12.22 -11.76 2.31
N MET A 161 11.57 -12.69 3.05
CA MET A 161 10.31 -12.39 3.76
C MET A 161 10.48 -11.30 4.83
N LYS A 162 11.56 -11.35 5.60
CA LYS A 162 11.85 -10.34 6.63
C LYS A 162 12.03 -8.94 6.03
N ALA A 163 12.50 -8.85 4.79
CA ALA A 163 12.70 -7.58 4.09
C ALA A 163 11.38 -6.95 3.60
N GLU A 164 10.30 -7.72 3.50
CA GLU A 164 9.00 -7.24 2.98
C GLU A 164 7.95 -7.03 4.08
N VAL A 165 8.12 -7.64 5.27
CA VAL A 165 7.13 -7.49 6.36
C VAL A 165 7.20 -6.08 6.95
N PRO A 166 6.16 -5.25 6.78
CA PRO A 166 6.16 -3.87 7.27
C PRO A 166 5.96 -3.81 8.80
N GLY A 167 6.76 -3.00 9.44
CA GLY A 167 6.63 -2.67 10.86
C GLY A 167 7.61 -3.40 11.78
N PRO A 168 7.77 -2.90 13.02
CA PRO A 168 8.57 -3.56 14.03
C PRO A 168 7.90 -4.87 14.46
N VAL A 169 8.57 -6.00 14.22
CA VAL A 169 8.07 -7.34 14.60
C VAL A 169 8.30 -7.55 16.10
N PHE A 170 7.24 -7.47 16.89
CA PHE A 170 7.25 -7.78 18.30
C PHE A 170 6.72 -9.20 18.54
N GLY A 171 7.60 -10.13 18.89
CA GLY A 171 7.23 -11.45 19.37
C GLY A 171 7.85 -12.63 18.62
N LYS A 172 8.23 -13.66 19.40
CA LYS A 172 8.71 -14.96 18.90
C LYS A 172 7.54 -15.81 18.38
N VAL A 173 7.04 -15.53 17.18
CA VAL A 173 6.12 -16.44 16.48
C VAL A 173 6.85 -16.99 15.24
N VAL A 174 7.93 -17.72 15.47
CA VAL A 174 8.78 -18.19 14.36
C VAL A 174 9.14 -19.66 14.56
N SER A 175 8.17 -20.54 14.57
CA SER A 175 8.50 -21.95 14.36
C SER A 175 8.08 -22.50 12.99
N LYS A 176 7.17 -21.84 12.26
CA LYS A 176 6.77 -22.23 10.88
C LYS A 176 6.28 -21.00 10.10
N LEU A 177 7.18 -20.07 9.74
CA LEU A 177 6.84 -18.84 8.99
C LEU A 177 6.00 -19.11 7.72
N LYS A 178 6.25 -20.19 6.99
CA LYS A 178 5.46 -20.57 5.81
C LYS A 178 3.99 -20.79 6.17
N ASN A 179 3.71 -21.55 7.21
CA ASN A 179 2.32 -21.84 7.61
C ASN A 179 1.59 -20.60 8.10
N THR A 180 2.28 -19.73 8.84
CA THR A 180 1.69 -18.45 9.30
C THR A 180 1.39 -17.54 8.12
N ALA A 181 2.31 -17.39 7.17
CA ALA A 181 2.08 -16.61 5.95
C ALA A 181 0.89 -17.16 5.13
N GLN A 182 0.79 -18.47 4.98
CA GLN A 182 -0.35 -19.10 4.29
C GLN A 182 -1.69 -18.84 4.97
N ILE A 183 -1.74 -18.94 6.31
CA ILE A 183 -2.97 -18.65 7.08
C ILE A 183 -3.36 -17.18 6.92
N LEU A 184 -2.42 -16.24 7.05
CA LEU A 184 -2.69 -14.81 6.87
C LEU A 184 -3.16 -14.50 5.44
N TYR A 185 -2.58 -15.18 4.44
CA TYR A 185 -3.00 -15.03 3.04
C TYR A 185 -4.42 -15.58 2.80
N LEU A 186 -4.76 -16.73 3.38
CA LEU A 186 -6.11 -17.29 3.31
C LEU A 186 -7.15 -16.40 4.02
N LEU A 187 -6.77 -15.80 5.17
CA LEU A 187 -7.60 -14.81 5.85
C LEU A 187 -7.86 -13.59 4.96
N TYR A 188 -6.80 -13.08 4.32
CA TYR A 188 -6.88 -11.95 3.40
C TYR A 188 -7.84 -12.24 2.24
N LEU A 189 -7.67 -13.38 1.56
CA LEU A 189 -8.53 -13.77 0.46
C LEU A 189 -9.97 -14.07 0.92
N GLY A 190 -10.14 -14.64 2.11
CA GLY A 190 -11.46 -14.88 2.70
C GLY A 190 -12.19 -13.58 3.00
N LEU A 191 -11.53 -12.59 3.60
CA LEU A 191 -12.09 -11.25 3.83
C LEU A 191 -12.38 -10.54 2.50
N PHE A 192 -11.47 -10.61 1.53
CA PHE A 192 -11.70 -10.06 0.19
C PHE A 192 -12.98 -10.63 -0.43
N SER A 193 -13.13 -11.96 -0.44
CA SER A 193 -14.32 -12.62 -1.00
C SER A 193 -15.59 -12.24 -0.25
N LEU A 194 -15.52 -12.10 1.07
CA LEU A 194 -16.63 -11.64 1.90
C LEU A 194 -17.08 -10.23 1.49
N PHE A 195 -16.13 -9.28 1.28
CA PHE A 195 -16.47 -7.92 0.87
C PHE A 195 -16.98 -7.84 -0.58
N VAL A 196 -16.53 -8.69 -1.49
CA VAL A 196 -17.15 -8.81 -2.83
C VAL A 196 -18.64 -9.15 -2.69
N ILE A 197 -18.98 -10.14 -1.86
CA ILE A 197 -20.38 -10.55 -1.62
C ILE A 197 -21.17 -9.42 -0.96
N ILE A 198 -20.62 -8.77 0.06
CA ILE A 198 -21.26 -7.66 0.77
C ILE A 198 -21.59 -6.51 -0.20
N TYR A 199 -20.64 -6.09 -1.04
CA TYR A 199 -20.85 -5.01 -1.99
C TYR A 199 -21.87 -5.39 -3.07
N TYR A 200 -21.83 -6.61 -3.56
CA TYR A 200 -22.80 -7.11 -4.53
C TYR A 200 -24.22 -7.13 -3.95
N ILE A 201 -24.41 -7.61 -2.71
CA ILE A 201 -25.72 -7.61 -2.03
C ILE A 201 -26.19 -6.17 -1.73
N ALA A 202 -25.26 -5.23 -1.49
CA ALA A 202 -25.58 -3.82 -1.29
C ALA A 202 -26.02 -3.10 -2.58
N GLY A 203 -26.00 -3.78 -3.74
CA GLY A 203 -26.48 -3.25 -5.02
C GLY A 203 -25.41 -2.76 -5.98
N MET A 204 -24.12 -3.00 -5.71
CA MET A 204 -23.07 -2.75 -6.71
C MET A 204 -23.13 -3.80 -7.84
N PRO A 205 -22.88 -3.43 -9.11
CA PRO A 205 -22.64 -4.39 -10.18
C PRO A 205 -21.51 -5.36 -9.82
N LEU A 206 -21.61 -6.60 -10.28
CA LEU A 206 -20.62 -7.64 -9.92
C LEU A 206 -19.18 -7.25 -10.26
N PHE A 207 -18.95 -6.67 -11.44
CA PHE A 207 -17.62 -6.20 -11.85
C PHE A 207 -17.07 -5.14 -10.89
N ASP A 208 -17.92 -4.14 -10.56
CA ASP A 208 -17.54 -3.07 -9.66
C ASP A 208 -17.28 -3.58 -8.24
N SER A 209 -18.10 -4.57 -7.78
CA SER A 209 -17.90 -5.23 -6.48
C SER A 209 -16.52 -5.88 -6.38
N PHE A 210 -16.05 -6.54 -7.46
CA PHE A 210 -14.68 -7.08 -7.51
C PHE A 210 -13.64 -5.98 -7.48
N VAL A 211 -13.77 -4.94 -8.31
CA VAL A 211 -12.80 -3.83 -8.42
C VAL A 211 -12.69 -3.08 -7.09
N ILE A 212 -13.82 -2.70 -6.49
CA ILE A 212 -13.84 -1.97 -5.22
C ILE A 212 -13.35 -2.86 -4.07
N ALA A 213 -13.72 -4.16 -4.05
CA ALA A 213 -13.22 -5.06 -3.02
C ALA A 213 -11.70 -5.30 -3.13
N MET A 214 -11.11 -5.34 -4.34
CA MET A 214 -9.65 -5.39 -4.53
C MET A 214 -8.97 -4.14 -3.97
N GLY A 215 -9.52 -2.96 -4.25
CA GLY A 215 -9.04 -1.69 -3.69
C GLY A 215 -9.21 -1.64 -2.17
N THR A 216 -10.33 -2.13 -1.63
CA THR A 216 -10.58 -2.23 -0.18
C THR A 216 -9.59 -3.17 0.49
N ALA A 217 -9.40 -4.37 -0.06
CA ALA A 217 -8.53 -5.39 0.51
C ALA A 217 -7.05 -4.98 0.46
N GLY A 218 -6.61 -4.46 -0.68
CA GLY A 218 -5.25 -3.93 -0.85
C GLY A 218 -5.02 -2.59 -0.17
N THR A 219 -6.10 -1.89 0.26
CA THR A 219 -6.07 -0.48 0.69
C THR A 219 -5.46 0.43 -0.39
N GLY A 220 -5.99 0.32 -1.63
CA GLY A 220 -5.35 0.94 -2.79
C GLY A 220 -6.17 1.99 -3.55
N GLY A 221 -7.50 2.03 -3.40
CA GLY A 221 -8.35 3.17 -3.78
C GLY A 221 -8.69 3.37 -5.26
N PHE A 222 -8.25 2.52 -6.17
CA PHE A 222 -8.66 2.61 -7.56
C PHE A 222 -10.16 2.30 -7.75
N THR A 223 -10.83 3.08 -8.59
CA THR A 223 -12.27 3.01 -8.87
C THR A 223 -12.53 2.76 -10.36
N VAL A 224 -13.78 2.39 -10.66
CA VAL A 224 -14.28 2.20 -12.04
C VAL A 224 -14.70 3.54 -12.65
N TYR A 225 -15.13 4.48 -11.81
CA TYR A 225 -15.71 5.77 -12.21
C TYR A 225 -14.90 6.93 -11.66
N ASN A 226 -14.95 8.09 -12.35
CA ASN A 226 -14.22 9.30 -11.97
C ASN A 226 -14.70 9.90 -10.65
N ASP A 227 -16.01 9.81 -10.38
CA ASP A 227 -16.64 10.28 -9.15
C ASP A 227 -16.48 9.27 -7.97
N GLY A 228 -15.75 8.19 -8.21
CA GLY A 228 -15.40 7.21 -7.19
C GLY A 228 -16.59 6.48 -6.58
N ILE A 229 -16.65 6.41 -5.25
CA ILE A 229 -17.76 5.76 -4.54
C ILE A 229 -19.04 6.60 -4.58
N ALA A 230 -18.96 7.92 -4.83
CA ALA A 230 -20.11 8.79 -4.99
C ALA A 230 -21.03 8.36 -6.15
N HIS A 231 -20.47 7.68 -7.16
CA HIS A 231 -21.22 7.14 -8.31
C HIS A 231 -22.44 6.30 -7.93
N TYR A 232 -22.33 5.53 -6.86
CA TYR A 232 -23.41 4.63 -6.44
C TYR A 232 -24.57 5.34 -5.72
N GLY A 233 -24.43 6.61 -5.32
CA GLY A 233 -25.49 7.41 -4.69
C GLY A 233 -26.08 6.82 -3.41
N SER A 234 -25.42 5.86 -2.76
CA SER A 234 -25.92 5.08 -1.62
C SER A 234 -25.08 5.29 -0.36
N SER A 235 -25.69 5.84 0.68
CA SER A 235 -25.06 5.95 2.00
C SER A 235 -24.68 4.58 2.58
N LEU A 236 -25.47 3.54 2.31
CA LEU A 236 -25.16 2.17 2.74
C LEU A 236 -23.83 1.70 2.16
N ILE A 237 -23.65 1.87 0.84
CA ILE A 237 -22.39 1.52 0.15
C ILE A 237 -21.22 2.32 0.74
N THR A 238 -21.41 3.62 0.98
CA THR A 238 -20.40 4.49 1.57
C THR A 238 -19.96 3.99 2.96
N TYR A 239 -20.91 3.62 3.83
CA TYR A 239 -20.59 3.05 5.16
C TYR A 239 -19.93 1.68 5.07
N LEU A 240 -20.37 0.81 4.16
CA LEU A 240 -19.79 -0.52 3.97
C LEU A 240 -18.35 -0.44 3.45
N VAL A 241 -18.07 0.47 2.51
CA VAL A 241 -16.71 0.73 2.04
C VAL A 241 -15.84 1.29 3.16
N SER A 242 -16.33 2.29 3.90
CA SER A 242 -15.63 2.86 5.06
C SER A 242 -15.29 1.80 6.11
N PHE A 243 -16.24 0.93 6.44
CA PHE A 243 -16.02 -0.19 7.35
C PHE A 243 -15.02 -1.19 6.78
N GLY A 244 -15.15 -1.54 5.50
CA GLY A 244 -14.24 -2.47 4.83
C GLY A 244 -12.79 -2.01 4.91
N VAL A 245 -12.50 -0.77 4.52
CA VAL A 245 -11.12 -0.25 4.57
C VAL A 245 -10.59 -0.20 6.01
N LEU A 246 -11.41 0.15 7.01
CA LEU A 246 -11.02 0.10 8.42
C LEU A 246 -10.64 -1.31 8.88
N VAL A 247 -11.38 -2.33 8.45
CA VAL A 247 -11.07 -3.74 8.73
C VAL A 247 -9.71 -4.14 8.16
N PHE A 248 -9.42 -3.79 6.91
CA PHE A 248 -8.12 -4.11 6.29
C PHE A 248 -6.97 -3.24 6.83
N GLY A 249 -7.25 -2.09 7.46
CA GLY A 249 -6.27 -1.25 8.17
C GLY A 249 -5.83 -1.80 9.53
N VAL A 250 -6.45 -2.86 10.05
CA VAL A 250 -6.08 -3.53 11.31
C VAL A 250 -5.01 -4.59 11.07
N ASN A 251 -4.17 -4.81 12.07
CA ASN A 251 -3.14 -5.86 12.05
C ASN A 251 -3.75 -7.27 11.84
N PHE A 252 -3.37 -7.95 10.77
CA PHE A 252 -3.89 -9.29 10.43
C PHE A 252 -3.60 -10.37 11.49
N ASN A 253 -2.54 -10.22 12.29
CA ASN A 253 -2.28 -11.14 13.39
C ASN A 253 -3.39 -11.11 14.45
N LEU A 254 -4.10 -9.98 14.61
CA LEU A 254 -5.21 -9.88 15.55
C LEU A 254 -6.40 -10.73 15.09
N TYR A 255 -6.66 -10.80 13.77
CA TYR A 255 -7.69 -11.70 13.24
C TYR A 255 -7.34 -13.17 13.46
N TYR A 256 -6.07 -13.53 13.37
CA TYR A 256 -5.61 -14.87 13.74
C TYR A 256 -5.89 -15.18 15.23
N PHE A 257 -5.73 -14.21 16.14
CA PHE A 257 -6.13 -14.40 17.54
C PHE A 257 -7.63 -14.57 17.71
N LEU A 258 -8.46 -13.87 16.91
CA LEU A 258 -9.92 -14.10 16.92
C LEU A 258 -10.28 -15.52 16.47
N MET A 259 -9.64 -16.04 15.42
CA MET A 259 -9.86 -17.44 15.00
C MET A 259 -9.49 -18.44 16.10
N LEU A 260 -8.45 -18.15 16.89
CA LEU A 260 -8.05 -18.94 18.05
C LEU A 260 -8.94 -18.69 19.29
N ARG A 261 -10.05 -17.95 19.16
CA ARG A 261 -10.99 -17.55 20.24
C ARG A 261 -10.33 -16.74 21.37
N ARG A 262 -9.19 -16.09 21.09
CA ARG A 262 -8.48 -15.22 22.06
C ARG A 262 -8.97 -13.77 21.98
N VAL A 263 -10.26 -13.55 22.21
CA VAL A 263 -10.94 -12.24 22.09
C VAL A 263 -10.29 -11.17 22.96
N LYS A 264 -9.86 -11.53 24.20
CA LYS A 264 -9.16 -10.60 25.12
C LYS A 264 -7.83 -10.09 24.55
N ALA A 265 -7.14 -10.88 23.75
CA ALA A 265 -5.90 -10.45 23.10
C ALA A 265 -6.16 -9.47 21.95
N PHE A 266 -7.27 -9.63 21.24
CA PHE A 266 -7.69 -8.72 20.19
C PHE A 266 -8.00 -7.32 20.75
N PHE A 267 -8.95 -7.21 21.67
CA PHE A 267 -9.36 -5.90 22.24
C PHE A 267 -8.34 -5.33 23.24
N GLY A 268 -7.42 -6.15 23.75
CA GLY A 268 -6.34 -5.74 24.64
C GLY A 268 -5.16 -5.06 23.95
N ASP A 269 -5.07 -5.12 22.61
CA ASP A 269 -3.96 -4.57 21.85
C ASP A 269 -3.93 -3.03 21.91
N GLU A 270 -2.76 -2.47 22.27
CA GLU A 270 -2.59 -1.02 22.41
C GLU A 270 -2.63 -0.29 21.06
N GLU A 271 -2.10 -0.90 20.00
CA GLU A 271 -2.12 -0.33 18.66
C GLU A 271 -3.55 -0.24 18.12
N LEU A 272 -4.33 -1.32 18.26
CA LEU A 272 -5.74 -1.34 17.84
C LEU A 272 -6.55 -0.26 18.57
N ARG A 273 -6.36 -0.12 19.89
CA ARG A 273 -7.05 0.93 20.66
C ARG A 273 -6.67 2.33 20.21
N ALA A 274 -5.37 2.58 20.00
CA ALA A 274 -4.90 3.86 19.49
C ALA A 274 -5.48 4.16 18.09
N TYR A 275 -5.48 3.17 17.19
CA TYR A 275 -6.05 3.27 15.86
C TYR A 275 -7.55 3.66 15.91
N VAL A 276 -8.35 2.95 16.70
CA VAL A 276 -9.79 3.23 16.85
C VAL A 276 -10.03 4.62 17.45
N ILE A 277 -9.26 5.01 18.48
CA ILE A 277 -9.37 6.35 19.08
C ILE A 277 -9.04 7.44 18.05
N ILE A 278 -7.98 7.29 17.27
CA ILE A 278 -7.62 8.27 16.22
C ILE A 278 -8.75 8.39 15.20
N VAL A 279 -9.33 7.28 14.74
CA VAL A 279 -10.47 7.30 13.80
C VAL A 279 -11.67 8.03 14.40
N LEU A 280 -12.08 7.69 15.61
CA LEU A 280 -13.25 8.28 16.26
C LEU A 280 -13.07 9.77 16.53
N VAL A 281 -11.93 10.18 17.08
CA VAL A 281 -11.62 11.58 17.37
C VAL A 281 -11.54 12.41 16.10
N SER A 282 -10.83 11.94 15.09
CA SER A 282 -10.72 12.66 13.81
C SER A 282 -12.07 12.79 13.11
N THR A 283 -12.87 11.72 13.09
CA THR A 283 -14.23 11.75 12.50
C THR A 283 -15.11 12.74 13.26
N GLY A 284 -15.10 12.72 14.58
CA GLY A 284 -15.87 13.66 15.40
C GLY A 284 -15.49 15.12 15.16
N LEU A 285 -14.19 15.43 15.17
CA LEU A 285 -13.68 16.79 14.92
C LEU A 285 -14.03 17.30 13.53
N ILE A 286 -13.85 16.47 12.48
CA ILE A 286 -14.20 16.84 11.12
C ILE A 286 -15.70 17.00 10.98
N THR A 287 -16.51 16.10 11.55
CA THR A 287 -17.98 16.22 11.52
C THR A 287 -18.42 17.55 12.08
N LEU A 288 -17.94 17.94 13.25
CA LEU A 288 -18.28 19.23 13.89
C LEU A 288 -17.84 20.43 13.02
N ASN A 289 -16.66 20.35 12.43
CA ASN A 289 -16.08 21.44 11.66
C ASN A 289 -16.75 21.63 10.29
N THR A 290 -17.37 20.57 9.74
CA THR A 290 -18.02 20.58 8.41
C THR A 290 -19.55 20.66 8.47
N LEU A 291 -20.17 20.78 9.63
CA LEU A 291 -21.63 20.85 9.81
C LEU A 291 -22.28 21.95 8.96
N HIS A 292 -21.62 23.09 8.78
CA HIS A 292 -22.11 24.21 8.00
C HIS A 292 -22.11 23.98 6.48
N LEU A 293 -21.33 22.99 6.00
CA LEU A 293 -21.24 22.66 4.56
C LEU A 293 -22.31 21.66 4.12
N TYR A 294 -22.79 20.83 5.05
CA TYR A 294 -23.74 19.77 4.74
C TYR A 294 -25.08 20.01 5.42
N LYS A 295 -26.18 19.67 4.74
CA LYS A 295 -27.53 19.78 5.29
C LYS A 295 -27.81 18.70 6.34
N GLY A 296 -27.16 18.79 7.51
CA GLY A 296 -27.42 17.91 8.65
C GLY A 296 -26.21 17.11 9.13
N VAL A 297 -26.27 16.71 10.41
CA VAL A 297 -25.21 15.98 11.12
C VAL A 297 -24.90 14.62 10.46
N SER A 298 -25.93 13.91 9.99
CA SER A 298 -25.80 12.59 9.37
C SER A 298 -24.93 12.63 8.13
N LYS A 299 -25.11 13.59 7.22
CA LYS A 299 -24.32 13.69 5.99
C LYS A 299 -22.89 14.16 6.28
N SER A 300 -22.72 15.10 7.22
CA SER A 300 -21.40 15.53 7.66
C SER A 300 -20.62 14.36 8.28
N PHE A 301 -21.27 13.54 9.11
CA PHE A 301 -20.66 12.33 9.70
C PHE A 301 -20.30 11.29 8.66
N GLU A 302 -21.18 11.01 7.69
CA GLU A 302 -20.92 10.10 6.57
C GLU A 302 -19.66 10.50 5.79
N MET A 303 -19.58 11.80 5.42
CA MET A 303 -18.43 12.34 4.67
C MET A 303 -17.15 12.30 5.51
N ALA A 304 -17.24 12.70 6.79
CA ALA A 304 -16.10 12.69 7.69
C ALA A 304 -15.57 11.27 7.94
N LEU A 305 -16.46 10.30 8.22
CA LEU A 305 -16.09 8.91 8.44
C LEU A 305 -15.45 8.31 7.19
N PHE A 306 -16.03 8.57 6.01
CA PHE A 306 -15.49 8.07 4.75
C PHE A 306 -14.08 8.60 4.52
N GLN A 307 -13.86 9.92 4.62
CA GLN A 307 -12.55 10.51 4.37
C GLN A 307 -11.52 10.06 5.42
N VAL A 308 -11.88 10.07 6.71
CA VAL A 308 -10.98 9.61 7.78
C VAL A 308 -10.60 8.15 7.57
N SER A 309 -11.57 7.26 7.31
CA SER A 309 -11.30 5.84 7.10
C SER A 309 -10.38 5.60 5.91
N ASN A 310 -10.63 6.27 4.79
CA ASN A 310 -9.83 6.11 3.57
C ASN A 310 -8.41 6.68 3.70
N ILE A 311 -8.24 7.81 4.40
CA ILE A 311 -6.93 8.43 4.56
C ILE A 311 -6.06 7.68 5.58
N ILE A 312 -6.61 7.33 6.76
CA ILE A 312 -5.81 6.63 7.79
C ILE A 312 -5.41 5.22 7.36
N THR A 313 -6.28 4.52 6.61
CA THR A 313 -5.97 3.21 6.07
C THR A 313 -5.12 3.27 4.81
N THR A 314 -4.81 4.48 4.35
CA THR A 314 -4.08 4.71 3.11
C THR A 314 -4.75 4.07 1.88
N THR A 315 -6.09 4.04 1.86
CA THR A 315 -6.87 3.47 0.74
C THR A 315 -7.14 4.51 -0.34
N GLY A 316 -7.64 5.67 0.04
CA GLY A 316 -7.79 6.83 -0.85
C GLY A 316 -8.88 6.74 -1.92
N PHE A 317 -9.96 6.01 -1.68
CA PHE A 317 -11.12 6.09 -2.59
C PHE A 317 -11.68 7.51 -2.70
N GLY A 318 -11.98 7.95 -3.92
CA GLY A 318 -12.66 9.22 -4.17
C GLY A 318 -14.11 9.20 -3.68
N TYR A 319 -14.53 10.26 -3.00
CA TYR A 319 -15.92 10.52 -2.64
C TYR A 319 -16.14 12.00 -2.37
N GLY A 320 -16.81 12.66 -3.29
CA GLY A 320 -17.13 14.08 -3.18
C GLY A 320 -15.91 15.00 -3.23
N ASP A 321 -16.19 16.29 -3.26
CA ASP A 321 -15.17 17.35 -3.29
C ASP A 321 -14.83 17.79 -1.86
N ILE A 322 -13.57 17.64 -1.47
CA ILE A 322 -13.02 18.08 -0.17
C ILE A 322 -12.25 19.40 -0.28
N THR A 323 -12.17 19.99 -1.46
CA THR A 323 -11.42 21.23 -1.72
C THR A 323 -11.98 22.39 -0.90
N ASN A 324 -13.30 22.41 -0.74
CA ASN A 324 -14.03 23.44 0.00
C ASN A 324 -14.11 23.19 1.52
N TRP A 325 -13.45 22.14 2.01
CA TRP A 325 -13.46 21.87 3.45
C TRP A 325 -12.62 22.91 4.21
N PRO A 326 -13.03 23.25 5.46
CA PRO A 326 -12.25 24.16 6.28
C PRO A 326 -10.80 23.65 6.46
N LEU A 327 -9.85 24.58 6.50
CA LEU A 327 -8.43 24.30 6.62
C LEU A 327 -8.10 23.36 7.80
N PHE A 328 -8.81 23.50 8.91
CA PHE A 328 -8.66 22.62 10.07
C PHE A 328 -8.92 21.15 9.73
N SER A 329 -10.00 20.85 8.99
CA SER A 329 -10.32 19.49 8.53
C SER A 329 -9.26 18.97 7.55
N GLN A 330 -8.78 19.82 6.62
CA GLN A 330 -7.71 19.44 5.70
C GLN A 330 -6.40 19.13 6.43
N PHE A 331 -6.06 19.88 7.49
CA PHE A 331 -4.88 19.59 8.33
C PHE A 331 -5.01 18.26 9.08
N ILE A 332 -6.21 17.92 9.61
CA ILE A 332 -6.45 16.60 10.20
C ILE A 332 -6.18 15.50 9.16
N LEU A 333 -6.71 15.65 7.94
CA LEU A 333 -6.47 14.66 6.88
C LEU A 333 -4.98 14.54 6.54
N LEU A 334 -4.27 15.66 6.39
CA LEU A 334 -2.83 15.67 6.12
C LEU A 334 -2.02 14.98 7.25
N PHE A 335 -2.42 15.19 8.50
CA PHE A 335 -1.81 14.51 9.64
C PHE A 335 -2.08 12.99 9.62
N LEU A 336 -3.31 12.58 9.29
CA LEU A 336 -3.65 11.17 9.11
C LEU A 336 -2.88 10.51 7.96
N MET A 337 -2.60 11.26 6.87
CA MET A 337 -1.72 10.79 5.78
C MET A 337 -0.33 10.38 6.28
N ALA A 338 0.21 11.08 7.27
CA ALA A 338 1.51 10.74 7.85
C ALA A 338 1.46 9.50 8.75
N ILE A 339 0.38 9.32 9.52
CA ILE A 339 0.27 8.24 10.52
C ILE A 339 0.12 6.89 9.82
N GLY A 340 -0.89 6.75 8.94
CA GLY A 340 -1.22 5.49 8.30
C GLY A 340 -1.94 4.49 9.20
N GLY A 341 -2.06 3.22 8.74
CA GLY A 341 -2.75 2.15 9.48
C GLY A 341 -1.88 1.40 10.49
N SER A 342 -2.39 0.25 10.97
CA SER A 342 -1.66 -0.60 11.92
C SER A 342 -0.50 -1.36 11.25
N ALA A 343 0.55 -1.65 12.00
CA ALA A 343 1.61 -2.54 11.53
C ALA A 343 1.06 -3.95 11.28
N GLY A 344 1.53 -4.60 10.20
CA GLY A 344 1.01 -5.92 9.80
C GLY A 344 -0.41 -5.87 9.20
N SER A 345 -0.88 -4.70 8.75
CA SER A 345 -2.04 -4.50 7.87
C SER A 345 -1.57 -4.26 6.43
N THR A 346 -2.54 -4.14 5.50
CA THR A 346 -2.25 -3.76 4.11
C THR A 346 -1.94 -2.28 3.94
N ALA A 347 -2.31 -1.44 4.90
CA ALA A 347 -2.10 0.00 4.88
C ALA A 347 -0.62 0.42 4.81
N GLY A 348 -0.35 1.58 4.22
CA GLY A 348 0.95 2.26 4.19
C GLY A 348 1.20 3.18 5.40
N GLY A 349 2.02 4.21 5.20
CA GLY A 349 2.33 5.24 6.20
C GLY A 349 3.36 4.85 7.25
N LEU A 350 3.59 5.75 8.21
CA LEU A 350 4.54 5.57 9.33
C LEU A 350 4.18 4.40 10.25
N LYS A 351 2.90 4.02 10.28
CA LYS A 351 2.23 3.06 11.16
C LYS A 351 1.92 3.60 12.56
N VAL A 352 0.69 3.30 13.01
CA VAL A 352 0.19 3.73 14.33
C VAL A 352 1.14 3.32 15.46
N ILE A 353 1.69 2.10 15.41
CA ILE A 353 2.61 1.60 16.45
C ILE A 353 3.87 2.45 16.59
N ARG A 354 4.45 2.93 15.46
CA ARG A 354 5.62 3.80 15.53
C ARG A 354 5.27 5.16 16.12
N GLY A 355 4.12 5.74 15.74
CA GLY A 355 3.60 6.95 16.35
C GLY A 355 3.42 6.81 17.86
N LEU A 356 2.82 5.70 18.31
CA LEU A 356 2.63 5.39 19.73
C LEU A 356 3.98 5.22 20.48
N ILE A 357 4.98 4.60 19.87
CA ILE A 357 6.30 4.47 20.48
C ILE A 357 7.01 5.81 20.55
N LEU A 358 6.95 6.64 19.50
CA LEU A 358 7.54 7.97 19.49
C LEU A 358 6.95 8.87 20.56
N THR A 359 5.62 8.85 20.76
CA THR A 359 4.97 9.61 21.84
C THR A 359 5.38 9.12 23.23
N LYS A 360 5.52 7.79 23.43
CA LYS A 360 6.01 7.22 24.69
C LYS A 360 7.49 7.58 24.94
N ILE A 361 8.35 7.59 23.89
CA ILE A 361 9.75 8.04 24.00
C ILE A 361 9.80 9.49 24.45
N ALA A 362 9.04 10.38 23.79
CA ALA A 362 8.97 11.79 24.15
C ALA A 362 8.49 12.00 25.60
N LYS A 363 7.43 11.28 26.00
CA LYS A 363 6.94 11.30 27.39
C LYS A 363 8.02 10.85 28.38
N ASN A 364 8.72 9.75 28.10
CA ASN A 364 9.76 9.25 28.99
C ASN A 364 10.95 10.23 29.07
N GLN A 365 11.28 10.93 27.97
CA GLN A 365 12.32 11.96 27.98
C GLN A 365 11.95 13.13 28.90
N ILE A 366 10.70 13.60 28.84
CA ILE A 366 10.20 14.65 29.76
C ILE A 366 10.25 14.17 31.22
N LEU A 367 9.79 12.93 31.48
CA LEU A 367 9.82 12.36 32.83
C LEU A 367 11.23 12.14 33.36
N SER A 368 12.20 11.87 32.52
CA SER A 368 13.61 11.72 32.92
C SER A 368 14.23 13.04 33.37
N ILE A 369 13.78 14.17 32.82
CA ILE A 369 14.19 15.51 33.27
C ILE A 369 13.61 15.81 34.66
N LEU A 370 12.34 15.42 34.88
CA LEU A 370 11.66 15.64 36.18
C LEU A 370 12.16 14.68 37.27
N SER A 371 12.62 13.51 36.92
CA SER A 371 13.04 12.45 37.85
C SER A 371 14.28 11.73 37.35
N PRO A 372 15.49 12.31 37.44
CA PRO A 372 16.73 11.81 36.84
C PRO A 372 17.16 10.41 37.33
N HIS A 373 16.81 10.06 38.56
CA HIS A 373 17.18 8.76 39.18
C HIS A 373 16.20 7.63 38.90
N ARG A 374 15.07 7.93 38.20
CA ARG A 374 14.05 6.92 37.87
C ARG A 374 14.44 6.13 36.64
N VAL A 375 14.48 4.80 36.75
CA VAL A 375 14.64 3.93 35.57
C VAL A 375 13.30 3.87 34.83
N LEU A 376 13.26 4.47 33.65
CA LEU A 376 12.07 4.50 32.78
C LEU A 376 12.18 3.41 31.73
N THR A 377 11.29 2.42 31.80
CA THR A 377 11.14 1.38 30.79
C THR A 377 9.94 1.69 29.88
N LEU A 378 10.12 1.50 28.58
CA LEU A 378 9.05 1.66 27.60
C LEU A 378 8.37 0.32 27.36
N HIS A 379 7.05 0.27 27.49
CA HIS A 379 6.26 -0.96 27.27
C HIS A 379 5.24 -0.72 26.18
N VAL A 380 5.02 -1.75 25.34
CA VAL A 380 3.91 -1.87 24.39
C VAL A 380 3.36 -3.28 24.53
N ASN A 381 2.04 -3.41 24.67
CA ASN A 381 1.37 -4.69 24.92
C ASN A 381 2.03 -5.50 26.04
N LYS A 382 2.39 -4.83 27.15
CA LYS A 382 3.11 -5.41 28.30
C LYS A 382 4.55 -5.93 27.98
N THR A 383 5.04 -5.74 26.75
CA THR A 383 6.39 -6.12 26.35
C THR A 383 7.32 -4.93 26.46
N VAL A 384 8.49 -5.12 27.08
CA VAL A 384 9.52 -4.07 27.18
C VAL A 384 10.15 -3.84 25.80
N ILE A 385 10.21 -2.59 25.36
CA ILE A 385 10.90 -2.17 24.14
C ILE A 385 12.34 -1.78 24.52
N ASP A 386 13.30 -2.52 23.99
CA ASP A 386 14.72 -2.27 24.21
C ASP A 386 15.18 -0.95 23.58
N LYS A 387 16.25 -0.36 24.11
CA LYS A 387 16.79 0.93 23.64
C LYS A 387 17.23 0.88 22.18
N ASP A 388 17.73 -0.27 21.71
CA ASP A 388 18.16 -0.42 20.31
C ASP A 388 16.98 -0.31 19.34
N THR A 389 15.85 -0.93 19.66
CA THR A 389 14.60 -0.78 18.90
C THR A 389 14.07 0.65 18.94
N GLN A 390 14.13 1.32 20.11
CA GLN A 390 13.74 2.74 20.21
C GLN A 390 14.61 3.63 19.30
N HIS A 391 15.93 3.43 19.30
CA HIS A 391 16.85 4.16 18.42
C HIS A 391 16.62 3.86 16.94
N LYS A 392 16.30 2.62 16.56
CA LYS A 392 15.93 2.28 15.17
C LYS A 392 14.70 3.03 14.71
N ILE A 393 13.67 3.16 15.55
CA ILE A 393 12.45 3.90 15.23
C ILE A 393 12.74 5.40 15.09
N LEU A 394 13.52 5.99 15.98
CA LEU A 394 13.93 7.39 15.87
C LEU A 394 14.73 7.68 14.59
N LYS A 395 15.68 6.80 14.25
CA LYS A 395 16.48 6.91 13.01
C LYS A 395 15.58 6.76 11.77
N TYR A 396 14.65 5.82 11.78
CA TYR A 396 13.68 5.65 10.70
C TYR A 396 12.84 6.92 10.51
N PHE A 397 12.32 7.50 11.59
CA PHE A 397 11.54 8.72 11.54
C PHE A 397 12.34 9.91 11.00
N ALA A 398 13.61 10.05 11.40
CA ALA A 398 14.48 11.09 10.87
C ALA A 398 14.71 10.95 9.36
N ILE A 399 15.01 9.73 8.88
CA ILE A 399 15.19 9.44 7.44
C ILE A 399 13.87 9.68 6.69
N TYR A 400 12.75 9.23 7.24
CA TYR A 400 11.42 9.44 6.70
C TYR A 400 11.13 10.92 6.46
N MET A 401 11.36 11.77 7.47
CA MET A 401 11.16 13.22 7.34
C MET A 401 12.11 13.86 6.34
N MET A 402 13.39 13.46 6.32
CA MET A 402 14.36 13.97 5.35
C MET A 402 13.96 13.68 3.90
N ILE A 403 13.48 12.45 3.63
CA ILE A 403 13.04 12.07 2.27
C ILE A 403 11.81 12.88 1.87
N ILE A 404 10.80 13.00 2.74
CA ILE A 404 9.58 13.78 2.45
C ILE A 404 9.94 15.22 2.14
N LEU A 405 10.75 15.89 2.98
CA LEU A 405 11.16 17.26 2.76
C LEU A 405 11.93 17.44 1.45
N SER A 406 12.82 16.49 1.13
CA SER A 406 13.56 16.50 -0.13
C SER A 406 12.65 16.34 -1.34
N LEU A 407 11.65 15.44 -1.26
CA LEU A 407 10.66 15.24 -2.33
C LEU A 407 9.77 16.47 -2.50
N ILE A 408 9.28 17.09 -1.41
CA ILE A 408 8.49 18.33 -1.46
C ILE A 408 9.30 19.42 -2.16
N PHE A 409 10.58 19.57 -1.79
CA PHE A 409 11.46 20.58 -2.40
C PHE A 409 11.63 20.38 -3.91
N ILE A 410 11.79 19.12 -4.38
CA ILE A 410 11.96 18.85 -5.81
C ILE A 410 10.62 18.99 -6.57
N VAL A 411 9.53 18.43 -6.03
CA VAL A 411 8.21 18.44 -6.68
C VAL A 411 7.60 19.85 -6.70
N SER A 412 8.01 20.74 -5.78
CA SER A 412 7.57 22.13 -5.78
C SER A 412 8.02 22.93 -7.02
N LEU A 413 8.94 22.39 -7.82
CA LEU A 413 9.31 23.00 -9.11
C LEU A 413 8.18 22.88 -10.17
N ASP A 414 7.25 21.97 -9.99
CA ASP A 414 6.16 21.70 -10.95
C ASP A 414 4.85 22.43 -10.60
N SER A 415 4.65 22.89 -9.38
CA SER A 415 3.40 23.51 -8.95
C SER A 415 3.62 24.57 -7.87
N ASN A 416 2.87 25.68 -7.96
CA ASN A 416 2.91 26.77 -6.97
C ASN A 416 1.92 26.56 -5.80
N ASP A 417 1.08 25.52 -5.84
CA ASP A 417 0.15 25.20 -4.76
C ASP A 417 0.81 24.32 -3.72
N PHE A 418 1.11 24.90 -2.56
CA PHE A 418 1.79 24.23 -1.44
C PHE A 418 1.01 23.00 -0.94
N LEU A 419 -0.34 23.08 -0.91
CA LEU A 419 -1.17 21.97 -0.43
C LEU A 419 -1.15 20.80 -1.42
N VAL A 420 -1.24 21.11 -2.73
CA VAL A 420 -1.14 20.11 -3.81
C VAL A 420 0.20 19.39 -3.75
N VAL A 421 1.31 20.13 -3.71
CA VAL A 421 2.66 19.53 -3.67
C VAL A 421 2.86 18.68 -2.41
N THR A 422 2.53 19.25 -1.25
CA THR A 422 2.75 18.57 0.03
C THR A 422 1.90 17.31 0.12
N SER A 423 0.60 17.38 -0.20
CA SER A 423 -0.27 16.22 -0.16
C SER A 423 0.08 15.18 -1.21
N ALA A 424 0.50 15.57 -2.41
CA ALA A 424 0.97 14.63 -3.44
C ALA A 424 2.17 13.82 -2.98
N VAL A 425 3.16 14.46 -2.34
CA VAL A 425 4.33 13.78 -1.80
C VAL A 425 3.94 12.86 -0.63
N PHE A 426 3.14 13.35 0.33
CA PHE A 426 2.65 12.52 1.44
C PHE A 426 1.81 11.35 0.91
N SER A 427 0.96 11.59 -0.08
CA SER A 427 0.14 10.57 -0.71
C SER A 427 0.95 9.47 -1.38
N CYS A 428 1.93 9.83 -2.21
CA CYS A 428 2.80 8.85 -2.87
C CYS A 428 3.71 8.13 -1.89
N PHE A 429 4.34 8.84 -0.96
CA PHE A 429 5.30 8.23 -0.04
C PHE A 429 4.65 7.36 1.04
N ASN A 430 3.39 7.65 1.40
CA ASN A 430 2.63 6.86 2.37
C ASN A 430 1.61 5.91 1.72
N ASN A 431 1.59 5.82 0.38
CA ASN A 431 0.72 4.94 -0.40
C ASN A 431 -0.78 5.18 -0.14
N ILE A 432 -1.27 6.42 -0.33
CA ILE A 432 -2.65 6.82 0.00
C ILE A 432 -3.51 7.05 -1.23
N GLY A 433 -2.97 7.73 -2.26
CA GLY A 433 -3.63 8.00 -3.55
C GLY A 433 -4.05 9.43 -3.79
N PRO A 434 -5.00 10.02 -3.06
CA PRO A 434 -5.54 11.34 -3.39
C PRO A 434 -4.56 12.48 -3.12
N ILE A 435 -4.76 13.58 -3.87
CA ILE A 435 -4.14 14.88 -3.62
C ILE A 435 -5.19 15.74 -2.92
N LEU A 436 -4.77 16.55 -1.94
CA LEU A 436 -5.58 17.60 -1.35
C LEU A 436 -5.36 18.90 -2.15
N GLY A 437 -6.40 19.67 -2.39
CA GLY A 437 -6.32 20.94 -3.14
C GLY A 437 -7.09 20.92 -4.46
N THR A 438 -6.68 21.72 -5.42
CA THR A 438 -7.44 22.04 -6.63
C THR A 438 -7.39 20.98 -7.74
N THR A 439 -6.62 19.91 -7.57
CA THR A 439 -6.48 18.84 -8.57
C THR A 439 -6.62 17.47 -7.95
N SER A 440 -7.15 16.53 -8.73
CA SER A 440 -7.29 15.12 -8.35
C SER A 440 -6.36 14.17 -9.10
N SER A 441 -5.63 14.67 -10.13
CA SER A 441 -4.80 13.85 -11.00
C SER A 441 -3.32 14.23 -10.92
N PHE A 442 -2.44 13.23 -10.96
CA PHE A 442 -0.99 13.41 -11.05
C PHE A 442 -0.50 13.74 -12.47
N ALA A 443 -1.40 13.89 -13.43
CA ALA A 443 -1.04 14.30 -14.80
C ALA A 443 -0.32 15.64 -14.86
N ILE A 444 -0.59 16.54 -13.90
CA ILE A 444 0.00 17.89 -13.81
C ILE A 444 1.51 17.89 -13.59
N PHE A 445 2.07 16.84 -13.02
CA PHE A 445 3.49 16.77 -12.69
C PHE A 445 4.36 16.39 -13.88
N SER A 446 5.58 16.92 -13.91
CA SER A 446 6.56 16.62 -14.95
C SER A 446 6.95 15.13 -14.97
N PRO A 447 7.50 14.62 -16.09
CA PRO A 447 7.99 13.24 -16.16
C PRO A 447 9.02 12.90 -15.07
N ILE A 448 9.87 13.86 -14.69
CA ILE A 448 10.87 13.68 -13.64
C ILE A 448 10.20 13.49 -12.29
N SER A 449 9.25 14.35 -11.93
CA SER A 449 8.50 14.24 -10.69
C SER A 449 7.66 12.95 -10.64
N LYS A 450 7.05 12.54 -11.75
CA LYS A 450 6.33 11.26 -11.83
C LYS A 450 7.25 10.06 -11.56
N ILE A 451 8.47 10.04 -12.11
CA ILE A 451 9.46 8.99 -11.82
C ILE A 451 9.85 9.03 -10.35
N LEU A 452 10.16 10.20 -9.79
CA LEU A 452 10.53 10.34 -8.37
C LEU A 452 9.39 9.89 -7.45
N LEU A 453 8.15 10.28 -7.74
CA LEU A 453 6.97 9.87 -6.98
C LEU A 453 6.70 8.35 -7.12
N SER A 454 6.97 7.74 -8.28
CA SER A 454 6.90 6.28 -8.45
C SER A 454 7.91 5.56 -7.54
N PHE A 455 9.15 6.04 -7.48
CA PHE A 455 10.14 5.52 -6.54
C PHE A 455 9.77 5.80 -5.09
N ALA A 456 9.12 6.94 -4.80
CA ALA A 456 8.61 7.27 -3.48
C ALA A 456 7.52 6.27 -3.04
N MET A 457 6.58 5.91 -3.93
CA MET A 457 5.56 4.90 -3.67
C MET A 457 6.19 3.52 -3.34
N ILE A 458 7.19 3.10 -4.13
CA ILE A 458 7.89 1.84 -3.89
C ILE A 458 8.70 1.91 -2.58
N ALA A 459 9.36 3.03 -2.29
CA ALA A 459 10.12 3.22 -1.05
C ALA A 459 9.22 3.21 0.20
N GLY A 460 8.06 3.86 0.13
CA GLY A 460 7.06 3.84 1.19
C GLY A 460 6.56 2.43 1.49
N ARG A 461 6.22 1.67 0.44
CA ARG A 461 5.76 0.28 0.57
C ARG A 461 6.80 -0.66 1.17
N LEU A 462 8.07 -0.48 0.79
CA LEU A 462 9.21 -1.30 1.23
C LEU A 462 9.90 -0.77 2.50
N GLU A 463 9.31 0.20 3.19
CA GLU A 463 9.89 0.81 4.39
C GLU A 463 11.29 1.42 4.16
N ILE A 464 11.46 2.12 3.03
CA ILE A 464 12.61 3.00 2.72
C ILE A 464 13.92 2.24 2.45
N TYR A 465 14.39 1.40 3.40
CA TYR A 465 15.73 0.81 3.35
C TYR A 465 16.04 0.00 2.10
N PRO A 466 15.15 -0.83 1.54
CA PRO A 466 15.43 -1.59 0.33
C PRO A 466 15.75 -0.70 -0.87
N ILE A 467 15.05 0.41 -1.03
CA ILE A 467 15.30 1.36 -2.12
C ILE A 467 16.59 2.16 -1.88
N LEU A 468 16.84 2.64 -0.66
CA LEU A 468 18.10 3.33 -0.35
C LEU A 468 19.31 2.43 -0.59
N LEU A 469 19.25 1.16 -0.19
CA LEU A 469 20.33 0.21 -0.41
C LEU A 469 20.59 -0.08 -1.89
N LEU A 470 19.56 -0.01 -2.75
CA LEU A 470 19.71 -0.18 -4.20
C LEU A 470 20.70 0.84 -4.80
N PHE A 471 20.66 2.09 -4.32
CA PHE A 471 21.53 3.18 -4.83
C PHE A 471 22.92 3.22 -4.21
N MET A 472 23.18 2.45 -3.14
CA MET A 472 24.50 2.44 -2.50
C MET A 472 25.50 1.57 -3.28
N LYS A 473 26.61 2.13 -3.75
CA LYS A 473 27.69 1.41 -4.46
C LYS A 473 28.17 0.15 -3.71
N ARG A 474 28.27 0.24 -2.37
CA ARG A 474 28.69 -0.87 -1.50
C ARG A 474 27.75 -2.08 -1.54
N THR A 475 26.50 -1.87 -1.92
CA THR A 475 25.51 -2.95 -2.06
C THR A 475 25.87 -3.89 -3.21
N TRP A 476 26.47 -3.37 -4.28
CA TRP A 476 26.83 -4.13 -5.48
C TRP A 476 28.23 -4.75 -5.41
N SER A 477 29.00 -4.45 -4.37
CA SER A 477 30.35 -5.00 -4.19
C SER A 477 30.33 -6.49 -3.77
N LYS A 478 31.40 -7.21 -4.10
CA LYS A 478 31.57 -8.66 -3.83
C LYS A 478 31.94 -8.99 -2.38
N ARG A 479 31.79 -8.12 -1.41
CA ARG A 479 32.05 -8.49 -0.01
C ARG A 479 30.84 -9.14 0.63
#